data_a5a890340325b696fff6aa3c04902766
#
_entry.id   a5a890340325b696fff6aa3c04902766
#
_cell.length_a   1.000
_cell.length_b   1.000
_cell.length_c   1.000
_cell.angle_alpha   90.00
_cell.angle_beta   90.00
_cell.angle_gamma   90.00
#
_symmetry.space_group_name_H-M   'P 1'
#
loop_
_entity.id
_entity.type
_entity.pdbx_description
1 polymer ?
#
loop_
_entity_poly.entity_id
_entity_poly.type
_entity_poly.pdbx_seq_one_letter_code
_entity_poly.pdbx_strand_id
1 'polypeptide(L)'
;MEIDMKQPIYTGTWGNCHIQGIAVDEKNGYIYYSFTTKLVKATLDGEIVGSVDGLIGHLGCIAFNKRDGRVYGSLEYKNDSIGRGIQSTINDATKFADGFYIARFDVDKIDRLDMSAEESGVMKCIYLSEVVKDYNGTGRDKDGNTVPHRYGCSGIDGVTFGPMPGAGEDEGMYLFVAYGIYRDLAREDNDHQVILCYDVENWDEYARPMDQKSMHVCGPDAPKRKFFVYTGNTTWGVQNLEYDRHTGAFLMAVYNGVKPEFPNYGLYAIDATVAPKTEKLRGIDELGEVLTLKKMGKLDEKSGVWGWYFPHGSTGMYSFGDGRWLISESRLTTEGQCGYIFHYLWNEKDPFITIG
;
A
#
# COMPACT_ATOMS: atom_id res chain seq x y z
N MET A 1 27.00 3.54 -7.20
CA MET A 1 26.58 3.99 -8.55
C MET A 1 25.89 5.33 -8.35
N GLU A 2 26.31 6.38 -9.06
CA GLU A 2 25.62 7.67 -9.00
C GLU A 2 24.39 7.57 -9.90
N ILE A 3 23.18 7.61 -9.33
CA ILE A 3 21.94 7.57 -10.11
C ILE A 3 21.83 8.93 -10.83
N ASP A 4 21.61 8.93 -12.14
CA ASP A 4 21.30 10.16 -12.88
C ASP A 4 19.91 10.64 -12.46
N MET A 5 19.88 11.59 -11.55
CA MET A 5 18.64 12.16 -10.96
C MET A 5 17.86 13.06 -11.94
N LYS A 6 18.35 13.26 -13.18
CA LYS A 6 17.78 14.25 -14.10
C LYS A 6 16.72 13.69 -15.05
N GLN A 7 16.68 12.38 -15.23
CA GLN A 7 15.72 11.74 -16.14
C GLN A 7 14.79 10.81 -15.35
N PRO A 8 13.49 10.80 -15.65
CA PRO A 8 12.58 9.83 -15.05
C PRO A 8 12.89 8.43 -15.56
N ILE A 9 12.74 7.43 -14.67
CA ILE A 9 12.86 6.02 -15.05
C ILE A 9 11.55 5.61 -15.76
N TYR A 10 11.66 5.11 -16.97
CA TYR A 10 10.53 4.57 -17.72
C TYR A 10 10.34 3.09 -17.39
N THR A 11 9.13 2.69 -17.00
CA THR A 11 8.86 1.33 -16.54
C THR A 11 8.66 0.30 -17.64
N GLY A 12 8.57 0.70 -18.89
CA GLY A 12 7.98 -0.12 -19.97
C GLY A 12 6.45 -0.03 -19.97
N THR A 13 5.84 -0.67 -20.98
CA THR A 13 4.38 -0.74 -21.15
C THR A 13 3.87 -2.15 -20.80
N TRP A 14 2.88 -2.24 -19.92
CA TRP A 14 2.47 -3.49 -19.27
C TRP A 14 0.95 -3.73 -19.30
N GLY A 15 0.39 -3.94 -20.47
CA GLY A 15 -1.04 -4.26 -20.63
C GLY A 15 -1.96 -3.12 -20.21
N ASN A 16 -3.11 -3.45 -19.65
CA ASN A 16 -4.18 -2.48 -19.36
C ASN A 16 -4.26 -2.04 -17.89
N CYS A 17 -3.43 -2.60 -17.02
CA CYS A 17 -3.41 -2.28 -15.59
C CYS A 17 -2.33 -1.25 -15.29
N HIS A 18 -2.67 -0.23 -14.50
CA HIS A 18 -1.72 0.83 -14.16
C HIS A 18 -0.74 0.40 -13.04
N ILE A 19 0.34 1.16 -12.89
CA ILE A 19 1.29 0.97 -11.80
C ILE A 19 0.62 1.25 -10.45
N GLN A 20 0.92 0.43 -9.44
CA GLN A 20 0.32 0.47 -8.10
C GLN A 20 1.32 0.78 -7.00
N GLY A 21 2.58 0.41 -7.19
CA GLY A 21 3.61 0.62 -6.19
C GLY A 21 5.02 0.44 -6.76
N ILE A 22 6.00 0.97 -6.03
CA ILE A 22 7.43 0.80 -6.30
C ILE A 22 8.16 0.35 -5.05
N ALA A 23 9.20 -0.46 -5.21
CA ALA A 23 10.12 -0.83 -4.14
C ALA A 23 11.56 -0.86 -4.68
N VAL A 24 12.55 -0.57 -3.85
CA VAL A 24 13.94 -0.46 -4.28
C VAL A 24 14.85 -1.33 -3.41
N ASP A 25 15.72 -2.09 -4.07
CA ASP A 25 16.90 -2.72 -3.48
C ASP A 25 18.13 -1.85 -3.81
N GLU A 26 18.40 -0.88 -2.94
CA GLU A 26 19.52 0.04 -3.08
C GLU A 26 20.88 -0.68 -3.14
N LYS A 27 21.00 -1.80 -2.40
CA LYS A 27 22.25 -2.54 -2.29
C LYS A 27 22.65 -3.20 -3.62
N ASN A 28 21.67 -3.77 -4.31
CA ASN A 28 21.89 -4.49 -5.56
C ASN A 28 21.55 -3.67 -6.82
N GLY A 29 21.01 -2.44 -6.64
CA GLY A 29 20.70 -1.52 -7.73
C GLY A 29 19.46 -1.92 -8.55
N TYR A 30 18.46 -2.50 -7.89
CA TYR A 30 17.20 -2.88 -8.54
C TYR A 30 16.02 -2.06 -8.05
N ILE A 31 15.07 -1.87 -8.95
CA ILE A 31 13.75 -1.32 -8.66
C ILE A 31 12.68 -2.31 -9.11
N TYR A 32 11.60 -2.39 -8.35
CA TYR A 32 10.46 -3.26 -8.62
C TYR A 32 9.22 -2.41 -8.81
N TYR A 33 8.36 -2.83 -9.74
CA TYR A 33 7.08 -2.19 -10.03
C TYR A 33 5.95 -3.20 -9.92
N SER A 34 4.91 -2.88 -9.18
CA SER A 34 3.66 -3.63 -9.25
C SER A 34 2.72 -2.98 -10.27
N PHE A 35 2.16 -3.81 -11.15
CA PHE A 35 1.12 -3.44 -12.10
C PHE A 35 -0.07 -4.37 -11.86
N THR A 36 -0.99 -4.01 -11.04
CA THR A 36 -2.21 -4.76 -10.64
C THR A 36 -2.13 -6.30 -10.74
N THR A 37 -1.67 -6.87 -11.85
CA THR A 37 -1.63 -8.31 -12.13
C THR A 37 -0.23 -8.87 -12.36
N LYS A 38 0.82 -8.08 -12.11
CA LYS A 38 2.22 -8.49 -12.29
C LYS A 38 3.19 -7.72 -11.43
N LEU A 39 4.36 -8.33 -11.19
CA LEU A 39 5.54 -7.67 -10.64
C LEU A 39 6.63 -7.61 -11.70
N VAL A 40 7.25 -6.45 -11.88
CA VAL A 40 8.37 -6.24 -12.81
C VAL A 40 9.61 -5.89 -12.02
N LYS A 41 10.76 -6.49 -12.39
CA LYS A 41 12.09 -6.17 -11.88
C LYS A 41 12.89 -5.44 -12.96
N ALA A 42 13.46 -4.30 -12.59
CA ALA A 42 14.34 -3.52 -13.46
C ALA A 42 15.59 -3.06 -12.70
N THR A 43 16.62 -2.60 -13.43
CA THR A 43 17.72 -1.84 -12.84
C THR A 43 17.25 -0.43 -12.50
N LEU A 44 18.01 0.30 -11.67
CA LEU A 44 17.74 1.71 -11.37
C LEU A 44 17.93 2.64 -12.60
N ASP A 45 18.55 2.14 -13.67
CA ASP A 45 18.65 2.83 -14.96
C ASP A 45 17.46 2.51 -15.90
N GLY A 46 16.52 1.66 -15.46
CA GLY A 46 15.29 1.32 -16.18
C GLY A 46 15.40 0.12 -17.13
N GLU A 47 16.51 -0.62 -17.14
CA GLU A 47 16.63 -1.86 -17.92
C GLU A 47 15.79 -2.97 -17.27
N ILE A 48 14.87 -3.57 -18.04
CA ILE A 48 14.00 -4.64 -17.54
C ILE A 48 14.82 -5.93 -17.40
N VAL A 49 14.77 -6.53 -16.22
CA VAL A 49 15.45 -7.80 -15.91
C VAL A 49 14.50 -8.98 -16.03
N GLY A 50 13.25 -8.82 -15.57
CA GLY A 50 12.26 -9.89 -15.62
C GLY A 50 10.92 -9.47 -15.05
N SER A 51 9.95 -10.37 -15.14
CA SER A 51 8.61 -10.14 -14.57
C SER A 51 8.00 -11.43 -14.02
N VAL A 52 7.07 -11.25 -13.08
CA VAL A 52 6.17 -12.30 -12.57
C VAL A 52 4.76 -11.95 -12.98
N ASP A 53 4.11 -12.85 -13.69
CA ASP A 53 2.83 -12.65 -14.37
C ASP A 53 1.79 -13.71 -13.98
N GLY A 54 0.56 -13.51 -14.42
CA GLY A 54 -0.51 -14.48 -14.23
C GLY A 54 -1.31 -14.31 -12.95
N LEU A 55 -1.19 -13.16 -12.27
CA LEU A 55 -2.09 -12.83 -11.17
C LEU A 55 -3.46 -12.45 -11.72
N ILE A 56 -4.52 -13.03 -11.13
CA ILE A 56 -5.93 -12.67 -11.41
C ILE A 56 -6.54 -11.81 -10.30
N GLY A 57 -5.79 -11.62 -9.20
CA GLY A 57 -6.09 -10.69 -8.13
C GLY A 57 -5.45 -9.32 -8.33
N HIS A 58 -5.62 -8.45 -7.35
CA HIS A 58 -5.06 -7.11 -7.31
C HIS A 58 -3.76 -7.09 -6.49
N LEU A 59 -2.63 -6.99 -7.17
CA LEU A 59 -1.35 -6.66 -6.54
C LEU A 59 -1.24 -5.14 -6.44
N GLY A 60 -1.33 -4.61 -5.22
CA GLY A 60 -1.29 -3.18 -4.94
C GLY A 60 0.13 -2.68 -4.63
N CYS A 61 0.27 -1.92 -3.55
CA CYS A 61 1.54 -1.39 -3.07
C CYS A 61 2.52 -2.50 -2.70
N ILE A 62 3.82 -2.23 -2.89
CA ILE A 62 4.91 -3.17 -2.59
C ILE A 62 6.00 -2.50 -1.76
N ALA A 63 6.70 -3.28 -0.95
CA ALA A 63 7.84 -2.84 -0.15
C ALA A 63 8.98 -3.87 -0.19
N PHE A 64 10.23 -3.40 -0.21
CA PHE A 64 11.40 -4.27 -0.14
C PHE A 64 11.85 -4.43 1.31
N ASN A 65 11.96 -5.69 1.77
CA ASN A 65 12.50 -6.00 3.08
C ASN A 65 14.03 -6.13 3.00
N LYS A 66 14.73 -5.12 3.49
CA LYS A 66 16.22 -5.09 3.51
C LYS A 66 16.84 -6.24 4.34
N ARG A 67 16.06 -6.87 5.25
CA ARG A 67 16.54 -7.96 6.13
C ARG A 67 16.62 -9.31 5.42
N ASP A 68 15.62 -9.65 4.60
CA ASP A 68 15.52 -10.96 3.92
C ASP A 68 15.67 -10.89 2.40
N GLY A 69 15.81 -9.68 1.84
CA GLY A 69 16.04 -9.47 0.41
C GLY A 69 14.82 -9.77 -0.48
N ARG A 70 13.60 -9.69 0.07
CA ARG A 70 12.36 -10.01 -0.64
C ARG A 70 11.45 -8.79 -0.79
N VAL A 71 10.62 -8.82 -1.83
CA VAL A 71 9.53 -7.86 -2.01
C VAL A 71 8.25 -8.43 -1.40
N TYR A 72 7.56 -7.60 -0.63
CA TYR A 72 6.26 -7.87 -0.01
C TYR A 72 5.23 -6.95 -0.65
N GLY A 73 4.09 -7.47 -1.09
CA GLY A 73 3.04 -6.70 -1.73
C GLY A 73 1.65 -7.08 -1.21
N SER A 74 0.77 -6.10 -1.13
CA SER A 74 -0.65 -6.37 -0.91
C SER A 74 -1.23 -7.12 -2.10
N LEU A 75 -1.89 -8.23 -1.84
CA LEU A 75 -2.55 -9.03 -2.88
C LEU A 75 -3.97 -9.38 -2.42
N GLU A 76 -4.94 -8.96 -3.20
CA GLU A 76 -6.34 -9.18 -2.85
C GLU A 76 -7.14 -9.81 -3.98
N TYR A 77 -8.08 -10.63 -3.57
CA TYR A 77 -9.08 -11.26 -4.43
C TYR A 77 -10.46 -10.87 -3.92
N LYS A 78 -11.24 -10.16 -4.73
CA LYS A 78 -12.56 -9.65 -4.35
C LYS A 78 -13.58 -9.89 -5.44
N ASN A 79 -14.80 -10.17 -5.01
CA ASN A 79 -15.95 -10.32 -5.91
C ASN A 79 -16.80 -9.04 -6.03
N ASP A 80 -16.27 -7.90 -5.57
CA ASP A 80 -16.89 -6.59 -5.74
C ASP A 80 -16.72 -6.03 -7.17
N SER A 81 -17.14 -4.79 -7.38
CA SER A 81 -17.02 -4.14 -8.70
C SER A 81 -15.58 -3.94 -9.14
N ILE A 82 -14.65 -3.76 -8.19
CA ILE A 82 -13.21 -3.56 -8.45
C ILE A 82 -12.59 -4.88 -8.90
N GLY A 83 -12.76 -5.96 -8.13
CA GLY A 83 -12.21 -7.27 -8.46
C GLY A 83 -12.74 -7.79 -9.80
N ARG A 84 -14.07 -7.64 -10.04
CA ARG A 84 -14.66 -7.99 -11.35
C ARG A 84 -14.13 -7.11 -12.49
N GLY A 85 -13.86 -5.83 -12.24
CA GLY A 85 -13.23 -4.93 -13.19
C GLY A 85 -11.85 -5.41 -13.60
N ILE A 86 -11.01 -5.82 -12.64
CA ILE A 86 -9.68 -6.37 -12.90
C ILE A 86 -9.76 -7.64 -13.72
N GLN A 87 -10.61 -8.60 -13.34
CA GLN A 87 -10.81 -9.83 -14.10
C GLN A 87 -11.28 -9.57 -15.54
N SER A 88 -12.19 -8.62 -15.73
CA SER A 88 -12.64 -8.21 -17.06
C SER A 88 -11.48 -7.64 -17.90
N THR A 89 -10.58 -6.88 -17.28
CA THR A 89 -9.41 -6.27 -17.96
C THR A 89 -8.45 -7.33 -18.50
N ILE A 90 -8.33 -8.48 -17.83
CA ILE A 90 -7.45 -9.60 -18.23
C ILE A 90 -8.22 -10.75 -18.90
N ASN A 91 -9.53 -10.58 -19.19
CA ASN A 91 -10.41 -11.60 -19.75
C ASN A 91 -10.44 -12.90 -18.93
N ASP A 92 -10.36 -12.80 -17.60
CA ASP A 92 -10.47 -13.93 -16.68
C ASP A 92 -11.88 -14.04 -16.12
N ALA A 93 -12.37 -15.25 -15.95
CA ALA A 93 -13.68 -15.56 -15.37
C ALA A 93 -13.58 -16.57 -14.21
N THR A 94 -12.41 -16.76 -13.65
CA THR A 94 -12.16 -17.66 -12.52
C THR A 94 -12.99 -17.21 -11.31
N LYS A 95 -13.69 -18.13 -10.70
CA LYS A 95 -14.41 -17.90 -9.46
C LYS A 95 -13.50 -18.21 -8.29
N PHE A 96 -13.37 -17.27 -7.37
CA PHE A 96 -12.62 -17.42 -6.13
C PHE A 96 -13.42 -16.87 -4.94
N ALA A 97 -13.03 -17.22 -3.73
CA ALA A 97 -13.52 -16.58 -2.51
C ALA A 97 -12.82 -15.23 -2.30
N ASP A 98 -13.45 -14.31 -1.55
CA ASP A 98 -12.75 -13.11 -1.12
C ASP A 98 -11.58 -13.49 -0.20
N GLY A 99 -10.40 -12.95 -0.48
CA GLY A 99 -9.19 -13.26 0.26
C GLY A 99 -8.15 -12.15 0.18
N PHE A 100 -7.45 -11.93 1.29
CA PHE A 100 -6.45 -10.87 1.42
C PHE A 100 -5.14 -11.48 1.89
N TYR A 101 -4.07 -11.16 1.16
CA TYR A 101 -2.76 -11.77 1.35
C TYR A 101 -1.64 -10.74 1.30
N ILE A 102 -0.52 -11.08 1.90
CA ILE A 102 0.76 -10.53 1.47
C ILE A 102 1.40 -11.51 0.50
N ALA A 103 1.61 -11.08 -0.73
CA ALA A 103 2.45 -11.76 -1.70
C ALA A 103 3.91 -11.46 -1.38
N ARG A 104 4.72 -12.49 -1.15
CA ARG A 104 6.15 -12.40 -0.88
C ARG A 104 6.93 -12.98 -2.05
N PHE A 105 7.74 -12.15 -2.69
CA PHE A 105 8.50 -12.49 -3.88
C PHE A 105 9.98 -12.69 -3.55
N ASP A 106 10.53 -13.82 -3.95
CA ASP A 106 11.97 -14.13 -3.94
C ASP A 106 12.60 -13.52 -5.20
N VAL A 107 12.91 -12.22 -5.09
CA VAL A 107 13.27 -11.40 -6.25
C VAL A 107 14.62 -11.73 -6.87
N ASP A 108 15.48 -12.47 -6.17
CA ASP A 108 16.75 -12.98 -6.72
C ASP A 108 16.50 -14.02 -7.82
N LYS A 109 15.35 -14.70 -7.78
CA LYS A 109 14.94 -15.69 -8.79
C LYS A 109 14.27 -15.08 -10.03
N ILE A 110 13.97 -13.78 -10.02
CA ILE A 110 13.38 -13.09 -11.17
C ILE A 110 14.51 -12.77 -12.16
N ASP A 111 14.63 -13.58 -13.21
CA ASP A 111 15.72 -13.56 -14.20
C ASP A 111 15.26 -13.47 -15.66
N ARG A 112 13.94 -13.53 -15.92
CA ARG A 112 13.34 -13.44 -17.25
C ARG A 112 11.91 -12.90 -17.18
N LEU A 113 11.38 -12.53 -18.33
CA LEU A 113 9.98 -12.09 -18.46
C LEU A 113 9.00 -13.27 -18.30
N ASP A 114 7.77 -12.92 -17.94
CA ASP A 114 6.59 -13.80 -17.92
C ASP A 114 6.76 -15.07 -17.06
N MET A 115 7.45 -14.95 -15.91
CA MET A 115 7.53 -16.04 -14.93
C MET A 115 6.15 -16.21 -14.27
N SER A 116 5.63 -17.43 -14.26
CA SER A 116 4.33 -17.71 -13.63
C SER A 116 4.35 -17.43 -12.12
N ALA A 117 3.40 -16.65 -11.64
CA ALA A 117 3.21 -16.37 -10.22
C ALA A 117 2.95 -17.65 -9.40
N GLU A 118 2.28 -18.65 -10.00
CA GLU A 118 1.93 -19.91 -9.34
C GLU A 118 3.03 -20.99 -9.48
N GLU A 119 3.61 -21.12 -10.69
CA GLU A 119 4.44 -22.30 -11.02
C GLU A 119 5.95 -22.03 -10.88
N SER A 120 6.40 -20.77 -10.96
CA SER A 120 7.85 -20.47 -10.94
C SER A 120 8.52 -20.68 -9.57
N GLY A 121 7.71 -20.75 -8.48
CA GLY A 121 8.22 -20.79 -7.12
C GLY A 121 8.84 -19.48 -6.62
N VAL A 122 8.68 -18.39 -7.38
CA VAL A 122 9.14 -17.05 -7.00
C VAL A 122 8.22 -16.42 -5.95
N MET A 123 6.91 -16.66 -6.05
CA MET A 123 5.91 -16.06 -5.16
C MET A 123 5.39 -17.08 -4.15
N LYS A 124 5.25 -16.63 -2.90
CA LYS A 124 4.46 -17.29 -1.85
C LYS A 124 3.56 -16.26 -1.19
N CYS A 125 2.41 -16.71 -0.70
CA CYS A 125 1.43 -15.85 -0.08
C CYS A 125 1.21 -16.17 1.39
N ILE A 126 0.84 -15.15 2.17
CA ILE A 126 0.49 -15.24 3.59
C ILE A 126 -0.89 -14.62 3.76
N TYR A 127 -1.84 -15.41 4.27
CA TYR A 127 -3.23 -14.99 4.46
C TYR A 127 -3.38 -14.02 5.63
N LEU A 128 -4.20 -12.98 5.46
CA LEU A 128 -4.46 -11.97 6.47
C LEU A 128 -5.89 -12.11 7.02
N SER A 129 -6.06 -12.98 8.01
CA SER A 129 -7.35 -13.30 8.64
C SER A 129 -8.06 -12.06 9.21
N GLU A 130 -7.33 -11.10 9.77
CA GLU A 130 -7.91 -9.88 10.35
C GLU A 130 -8.59 -9.00 9.29
N VAL A 131 -8.01 -8.92 8.09
CA VAL A 131 -8.62 -8.17 6.98
C VAL A 131 -9.93 -8.81 6.54
N VAL A 132 -9.93 -10.13 6.39
CA VAL A 132 -11.15 -10.90 6.03
C VAL A 132 -12.24 -10.74 7.06
N LYS A 133 -11.89 -10.73 8.35
CA LYS A 133 -12.82 -10.52 9.46
C LYS A 133 -13.49 -9.14 9.39
N ASP A 134 -12.73 -8.07 9.10
CA ASP A 134 -13.29 -6.72 8.99
C ASP A 134 -14.03 -6.53 7.66
N TYR A 135 -13.55 -7.10 6.57
CA TYR A 135 -14.23 -7.07 5.27
C TYR A 135 -15.61 -7.76 5.33
N ASN A 136 -15.72 -8.90 6.00
CA ASN A 136 -16.98 -9.61 6.21
C ASN A 136 -17.77 -9.11 7.43
N GLY A 137 -17.18 -8.23 8.24
CA GLY A 137 -17.81 -7.62 9.39
C GLY A 137 -18.83 -6.56 9.00
N THR A 138 -19.44 -5.97 10.00
CA THR A 138 -20.43 -4.91 9.82
C THR A 138 -20.03 -3.66 10.59
N GLY A 139 -20.46 -2.50 10.08
CA GLY A 139 -20.41 -1.19 10.73
C GLY A 139 -21.80 -0.58 10.88
N ARG A 140 -21.85 0.73 11.13
CA ARG A 140 -23.08 1.49 11.21
C ARG A 140 -22.97 2.78 10.37
N ASP A 141 -24.08 3.14 9.73
CA ASP A 141 -24.21 4.46 9.10
C ASP A 141 -24.60 5.55 10.12
N LYS A 142 -24.73 6.80 9.66
CA LYS A 142 -25.11 7.97 10.48
C LYS A 142 -26.51 7.84 11.11
N ASP A 143 -27.38 7.06 10.51
CA ASP A 143 -28.74 6.80 10.98
C ASP A 143 -28.79 5.60 11.93
N GLY A 144 -27.66 4.93 12.17
CA GLY A 144 -27.52 3.77 13.04
C GLY A 144 -27.90 2.44 12.38
N ASN A 145 -28.15 2.41 11.08
CA ASN A 145 -28.40 1.18 10.34
C ASN A 145 -27.14 0.34 10.23
N THR A 146 -27.29 -0.98 10.27
CA THR A 146 -26.17 -1.91 10.02
C THR A 146 -25.81 -1.89 8.55
N VAL A 147 -24.52 -1.69 8.28
CA VAL A 147 -23.94 -1.67 6.92
C VAL A 147 -22.78 -2.68 6.82
N PRO A 148 -22.52 -3.26 5.65
CA PRO A 148 -21.42 -4.19 5.48
C PRO A 148 -20.07 -3.51 5.65
N HIS A 149 -19.03 -4.29 5.82
CA HIS A 149 -17.62 -3.88 5.88
C HIS A 149 -17.31 -2.99 7.09
N ARG A 150 -16.80 -3.61 8.18
CA ARG A 150 -16.37 -2.88 9.39
C ARG A 150 -15.32 -1.84 9.02
N TYR A 151 -15.41 -0.64 9.59
CA TYR A 151 -14.57 0.52 9.25
C TYR A 151 -14.61 0.93 7.78
N GLY A 152 -15.59 0.45 7.00
CA GLY A 152 -15.61 0.64 5.55
C GLY A 152 -14.52 -0.15 4.81
N CYS A 153 -13.97 -1.21 5.39
CA CYS A 153 -12.90 -2.00 4.81
C CYS A 153 -13.24 -2.47 3.38
N SER A 154 -12.45 -2.04 2.40
CA SER A 154 -12.56 -2.50 1.01
C SER A 154 -11.44 -3.46 0.61
N GLY A 155 -10.60 -3.87 1.57
CA GLY A 155 -9.43 -4.71 1.37
C GLY A 155 -8.16 -4.07 1.88
N ILE A 156 -7.05 -4.28 1.19
CA ILE A 156 -5.71 -3.77 1.54
C ILE A 156 -5.03 -3.16 0.31
N ASP A 157 -4.19 -2.14 0.55
CA ASP A 157 -3.36 -1.60 -0.53
C ASP A 157 -1.98 -1.16 -0.02
N GLY A 158 -1.86 -0.05 0.73
CA GLY A 158 -0.58 0.45 1.21
C GLY A 158 0.23 -0.54 2.05
N VAL A 159 1.51 -0.73 1.72
CA VAL A 159 2.43 -1.64 2.41
C VAL A 159 3.79 -0.98 2.57
N THR A 160 4.38 -1.05 3.77
CA THR A 160 5.77 -0.60 4.02
C THR A 160 6.40 -1.34 5.19
N PHE A 161 7.73 -1.26 5.29
CA PHE A 161 8.47 -1.62 6.49
C PHE A 161 8.86 -0.37 7.28
N GLY A 162 8.65 -0.39 8.59
CA GLY A 162 9.00 0.73 9.45
C GLY A 162 9.13 0.32 10.92
N PRO A 163 9.60 1.23 11.79
CA PRO A 163 9.66 0.98 13.22
C PRO A 163 8.26 1.00 13.85
N MET A 164 8.13 0.41 15.03
CA MET A 164 6.92 0.58 15.84
C MET A 164 6.76 2.06 16.22
N PRO A 165 5.60 2.70 15.99
CA PRO A 165 5.39 4.09 16.36
C PRO A 165 5.68 4.35 17.85
N GLY A 166 6.53 5.33 18.12
CA GLY A 166 7.04 5.64 19.45
C GLY A 166 8.29 4.87 19.89
N ALA A 167 8.75 3.91 19.07
CA ALA A 167 10.01 3.20 19.25
C ALA A 167 11.05 3.68 18.22
N GLY A 168 12.31 3.35 18.45
CA GLY A 168 13.38 3.61 17.49
C GLY A 168 13.52 2.49 16.45
N GLU A 169 14.21 2.77 15.35
CA GLU A 169 14.53 1.74 14.34
C GLU A 169 15.38 0.59 14.91
N ASP A 170 16.18 0.86 15.93
CA ASP A 170 17.01 -0.13 16.62
C ASP A 170 16.17 -1.21 17.35
N GLU A 171 14.89 -0.91 17.62
CA GLU A 171 13.96 -1.85 18.28
C GLU A 171 13.28 -2.80 17.29
N GLY A 172 13.58 -2.69 16.00
CA GLY A 172 13.12 -3.58 14.93
C GLY A 172 12.21 -2.91 13.91
N MET A 173 12.13 -3.55 12.75
CA MET A 173 11.28 -3.14 11.63
C MET A 173 10.14 -4.13 11.46
N TYR A 174 8.93 -3.63 11.30
CA TYR A 174 7.69 -4.37 11.17
C TYR A 174 7.06 -4.10 9.81
N LEU A 175 6.24 -5.02 9.34
CA LEU A 175 5.43 -4.81 8.15
C LEU A 175 4.13 -4.09 8.54
N PHE A 176 3.87 -2.96 7.92
CA PHE A 176 2.63 -2.22 8.03
C PHE A 176 1.80 -2.43 6.76
N VAL A 177 0.51 -2.75 6.96
CA VAL A 177 -0.45 -3.03 5.89
C VAL A 177 -1.67 -2.16 6.11
N ALA A 178 -1.93 -1.23 5.20
CA ALA A 178 -3.05 -0.32 5.30
C ALA A 178 -4.28 -0.85 4.56
N TYR A 179 -5.46 -0.57 5.12
CA TYR A 179 -6.72 -0.91 4.48
C TYR A 179 -7.02 -0.02 3.29
N GLY A 180 -7.60 -0.63 2.27
CA GLY A 180 -8.52 0.04 1.38
C GLY A 180 -9.80 0.40 2.14
N ILE A 181 -10.45 1.52 1.80
CA ILE A 181 -11.67 2.00 2.47
C ILE A 181 -12.68 2.45 1.44
N TYR A 182 -13.89 1.89 1.48
CA TYR A 182 -14.99 2.32 0.61
C TYR A 182 -15.39 3.77 0.90
N ARG A 183 -15.51 4.54 -0.17
CA ARG A 183 -16.01 5.92 -0.13
C ARG A 183 -17.54 5.90 0.06
N ASP A 184 -17.98 5.77 1.29
CA ASP A 184 -19.38 5.86 1.66
C ASP A 184 -19.61 7.14 2.49
N LEU A 185 -20.41 8.08 1.97
CA LEU A 185 -20.65 9.38 2.59
C LEU A 185 -21.73 9.33 3.68
N ALA A 186 -22.47 8.24 3.75
CA ALA A 186 -23.49 8.02 4.77
C ALA A 186 -22.91 7.49 6.10
N ARG A 187 -21.58 7.20 6.14
CA ARG A 187 -20.89 6.62 7.30
C ARG A 187 -19.94 7.65 7.94
N GLU A 188 -19.63 7.42 9.22
CA GLU A 188 -18.56 8.11 9.97
C GLU A 188 -17.51 7.12 10.48
N ASP A 189 -17.85 5.83 10.58
CA ASP A 189 -16.93 4.78 11.01
C ASP A 189 -15.81 4.48 9.98
N ASN A 190 -15.88 5.08 8.80
CA ASN A 190 -14.87 5.03 7.74
C ASN A 190 -13.99 6.30 7.63
N ASP A 191 -13.96 7.12 8.69
CA ASP A 191 -13.16 8.36 8.73
C ASP A 191 -11.75 8.16 9.29
N HIS A 192 -11.41 6.93 9.67
CA HIS A 192 -10.06 6.54 10.05
C HIS A 192 -9.43 5.67 8.96
N GLN A 193 -8.17 5.92 8.65
CA GLN A 193 -7.35 4.91 7.98
C GLN A 193 -7.02 3.82 9.00
N VAL A 194 -7.07 2.56 8.58
CA VAL A 194 -6.74 1.40 9.43
C VAL A 194 -5.44 0.80 8.94
N ILE A 195 -4.49 0.58 9.86
CA ILE A 195 -3.17 0.04 9.55
C ILE A 195 -2.88 -1.12 10.48
N LEU A 196 -2.64 -2.30 9.90
CA LEU A 196 -2.20 -3.49 10.61
C LEU A 196 -0.68 -3.52 10.68
N CYS A 197 -0.14 -3.92 11.82
CA CYS A 197 1.29 -4.11 12.02
C CYS A 197 1.61 -5.58 12.29
N TYR A 198 2.56 -6.14 11.54
CA TYR A 198 2.97 -7.53 11.67
C TYR A 198 4.47 -7.66 11.91
N ASP A 199 4.83 -8.61 12.77
CA ASP A 199 6.18 -9.14 12.87
C ASP A 199 6.31 -10.27 11.84
N VAL A 200 7.22 -10.10 10.88
CA VAL A 200 7.38 -11.05 9.78
C VAL A 200 8.52 -12.05 9.98
N GLU A 201 9.17 -12.05 11.16
CA GLU A 201 10.36 -12.84 11.41
C GLU A 201 10.14 -14.34 11.16
N ASN A 202 8.98 -14.85 11.57
CA ASN A 202 8.64 -16.28 11.46
C ASN A 202 7.64 -16.57 10.33
N TRP A 203 7.49 -15.68 9.35
CA TRP A 203 6.49 -15.84 8.30
C TRP A 203 6.78 -16.95 7.28
N ASP A 204 7.96 -17.56 7.33
CA ASP A 204 8.24 -18.79 6.56
C ASP A 204 7.31 -19.96 6.96
N GLU A 205 6.83 -19.98 8.20
CA GLU A 205 5.86 -20.98 8.67
C GLU A 205 4.47 -20.85 8.02
N TYR A 206 4.09 -19.65 7.57
CA TYR A 206 2.80 -19.35 6.92
C TYR A 206 2.87 -19.29 5.40
N ALA A 207 4.05 -19.02 4.84
CA ALA A 207 4.23 -18.76 3.42
C ALA A 207 3.99 -20.02 2.58
N ARG A 208 2.97 -19.99 1.72
CA ARG A 208 2.60 -21.10 0.82
C ARG A 208 2.55 -20.62 -0.62
N PRO A 209 2.84 -21.49 -1.60
CA PRO A 209 2.51 -21.23 -3.00
C PRO A 209 1.03 -20.90 -3.12
N MET A 210 0.69 -19.98 -4.02
CA MET A 210 -0.70 -19.64 -4.32
C MET A 210 -1.22 -20.57 -5.42
N ASP A 211 -2.37 -21.17 -5.18
CA ASP A 211 -3.28 -21.70 -6.21
C ASP A 211 -4.49 -20.76 -6.22
N GLN A 212 -4.62 -19.94 -7.25
CA GLN A 212 -5.65 -18.90 -7.32
C GLN A 212 -7.07 -19.46 -7.50
N LYS A 213 -7.21 -20.75 -7.82
CA LYS A 213 -8.50 -21.46 -7.90
C LYS A 213 -8.87 -22.14 -6.59
N SER A 214 -7.86 -22.46 -5.75
CA SER A 214 -8.03 -23.14 -4.47
C SER A 214 -7.14 -22.48 -3.43
N MET A 215 -7.46 -21.22 -3.09
CA MET A 215 -6.64 -20.38 -2.23
C MET A 215 -6.56 -20.91 -0.80
N HIS A 216 -5.34 -20.97 -0.25
CA HIS A 216 -5.11 -21.35 1.14
C HIS A 216 -5.48 -20.22 2.12
N VAL A 217 -5.70 -20.59 3.38
CA VAL A 217 -5.96 -19.66 4.49
C VAL A 217 -4.85 -19.72 5.56
N CYS A 218 -3.61 -20.01 5.13
CA CYS A 218 -2.47 -20.10 6.03
C CYS A 218 -1.87 -18.72 6.29
N GLY A 219 -1.89 -18.27 7.52
CA GLY A 219 -1.39 -16.96 7.94
C GLY A 219 -1.49 -16.79 9.46
N PRO A 220 -1.02 -15.65 10.00
CA PRO A 220 -1.12 -15.36 11.42
C PRO A 220 -2.60 -15.16 11.83
N ASP A 221 -2.93 -15.58 13.05
CA ASP A 221 -4.29 -15.45 13.60
C ASP A 221 -4.72 -13.99 13.80
N ALA A 222 -3.75 -13.11 14.09
CA ALA A 222 -3.98 -11.68 14.30
C ALA A 222 -2.71 -10.87 13.97
N PRO A 223 -2.88 -9.56 13.68
CA PRO A 223 -1.74 -8.65 13.64
C PRO A 223 -1.15 -8.45 15.03
N LYS A 224 0.12 -8.05 15.10
CA LYS A 224 0.76 -7.62 16.35
C LYS A 224 0.06 -6.41 16.97
N ARG A 225 -0.36 -5.47 16.12
CA ARG A 225 -1.09 -4.25 16.48
C ARG A 225 -2.05 -3.85 15.35
N LYS A 226 -3.11 -3.16 15.71
CA LYS A 226 -4.06 -2.54 14.77
C LYS A 226 -4.22 -1.07 15.14
N PHE A 227 -3.86 -0.20 14.21
CA PHE A 227 -3.83 1.23 14.40
C PHE A 227 -4.90 1.94 13.60
N PHE A 228 -5.28 3.11 14.09
CA PHE A 228 -6.24 4.00 13.47
C PHE A 228 -5.63 5.39 13.28
N VAL A 229 -5.87 6.02 12.14
CA VAL A 229 -5.42 7.38 11.84
C VAL A 229 -6.59 8.22 11.38
N TYR A 230 -6.93 9.26 12.12
CA TYR A 230 -8.05 10.13 11.76
C TYR A 230 -7.65 11.10 10.65
N THR A 231 -8.19 10.92 9.47
CA THR A 231 -7.94 11.75 8.28
C THR A 231 -9.22 12.30 7.64
N GLY A 232 -10.37 11.80 8.07
CA GLY A 232 -11.58 11.78 7.30
C GLY A 232 -11.58 10.67 6.26
N ASN A 233 -12.71 10.46 5.61
CA ASN A 233 -12.85 9.43 4.58
C ASN A 233 -11.99 9.78 3.35
N THR A 234 -11.42 8.76 2.74
CA THR A 234 -10.70 8.82 1.46
C THR A 234 -11.44 8.01 0.40
N THR A 235 -11.05 8.16 -0.85
CA THR A 235 -11.47 7.24 -1.90
C THR A 235 -10.49 6.06 -1.91
N TRP A 236 -10.97 4.86 -1.65
CA TRP A 236 -10.23 3.59 -1.61
C TRP A 236 -9.14 3.46 -0.53
N GLY A 237 -9.05 4.35 0.47
CA GLY A 237 -8.09 4.25 1.57
C GLY A 237 -6.66 4.62 1.21
N VAL A 238 -5.69 4.04 1.92
CA VAL A 238 -4.26 4.30 1.72
C VAL A 238 -3.77 3.46 0.54
N GLN A 239 -3.40 4.12 -0.54
CA GLN A 239 -2.91 3.46 -1.76
C GLN A 239 -1.43 3.12 -1.67
N ASN A 240 -0.62 4.04 -1.15
CA ASN A 240 0.78 3.80 -0.85
C ASN A 240 1.11 4.29 0.56
N LEU A 241 1.92 3.51 1.25
CA LEU A 241 2.44 3.79 2.58
C LEU A 241 3.97 3.66 2.51
N GLU A 242 4.70 4.67 3.01
CA GLU A 242 6.16 4.63 3.02
C GLU A 242 6.72 5.23 4.30
N TYR A 243 7.63 4.53 4.96
CA TYR A 243 8.36 5.05 6.10
C TYR A 243 9.56 5.86 5.64
N ASP A 244 9.61 7.11 6.08
CA ASP A 244 10.72 8.01 5.80
C ASP A 244 11.52 8.35 7.06
N ARG A 245 12.76 7.88 7.10
CA ARG A 245 13.70 8.15 8.19
C ARG A 245 14.03 9.63 8.31
N HIS A 246 14.12 10.35 7.17
CA HIS A 246 14.48 11.77 7.16
C HIS A 246 13.49 12.63 7.92
N THR A 247 12.19 12.37 7.74
CA THR A 247 11.12 13.09 8.45
C THR A 247 10.69 12.41 9.75
N GLY A 248 11.07 11.15 9.98
CA GLY A 248 10.58 10.33 11.09
C GLY A 248 9.07 10.12 11.00
N ALA A 249 8.56 9.86 9.82
CA ALA A 249 7.12 9.72 9.56
C ALA A 249 6.80 8.56 8.61
N PHE A 250 5.58 8.02 8.72
CA PHE A 250 4.98 7.23 7.66
C PHE A 250 4.17 8.16 6.76
N LEU A 251 4.52 8.25 5.49
CA LEU A 251 3.79 9.02 4.49
C LEU A 251 2.68 8.12 3.91
N MET A 252 1.44 8.61 3.93
CA MET A 252 0.26 7.93 3.36
C MET A 252 -0.21 8.71 2.14
N ALA A 253 -0.09 8.14 0.95
CA ALA A 253 -0.69 8.69 -0.26
C ALA A 253 -2.04 8.00 -0.53
N VAL A 254 -3.06 8.81 -0.81
CA VAL A 254 -4.45 8.38 -0.97
C VAL A 254 -5.07 8.99 -2.23
N TYR A 255 -6.12 8.39 -2.75
CA TYR A 255 -7.06 9.13 -3.59
C TYR A 255 -7.96 10.00 -2.70
N ASN A 256 -8.07 11.27 -3.06
CA ASN A 256 -8.79 12.26 -2.27
C ASN A 256 -10.21 11.82 -1.92
N GLY A 257 -10.60 12.06 -0.67
CA GLY A 257 -11.98 11.98 -0.25
C GLY A 257 -12.84 13.09 -0.85
N VAL A 258 -14.14 13.08 -0.53
CA VAL A 258 -15.09 14.08 -0.99
C VAL A 258 -16.07 14.53 0.10
N LYS A 259 -15.86 14.14 1.36
CA LYS A 259 -16.69 14.61 2.47
C LYS A 259 -16.44 16.11 2.71
N PRO A 260 -17.48 16.96 2.70
CA PRO A 260 -17.31 18.41 2.77
C PRO A 260 -16.83 18.92 4.14
N GLU A 261 -16.91 18.10 5.16
CA GLU A 261 -16.44 18.41 6.51
C GLU A 261 -14.91 18.24 6.69
N PHE A 262 -14.22 17.69 5.69
CA PHE A 262 -12.78 17.42 5.70
C PHE A 262 -12.05 18.15 4.58
N PRO A 263 -10.71 18.39 4.73
CA PRO A 263 -9.91 19.02 3.69
C PRO A 263 -9.70 18.12 2.46
N ASN A 264 -9.88 16.80 2.61
CA ASN A 264 -9.67 15.81 1.56
C ASN A 264 -8.27 15.90 0.92
N TYR A 265 -7.23 15.91 1.73
CA TYR A 265 -5.84 15.90 1.26
C TYR A 265 -5.51 14.62 0.49
N GLY A 266 -4.49 14.67 -0.37
CA GLY A 266 -3.95 13.50 -1.09
C GLY A 266 -2.76 12.85 -0.39
N LEU A 267 -2.15 13.54 0.59
CA LEU A 267 -0.98 13.06 1.32
C LEU A 267 -1.08 13.42 2.80
N TYR A 268 -0.75 12.46 3.66
CA TYR A 268 -0.71 12.61 5.12
C TYR A 268 0.59 12.06 5.67
N ALA A 269 1.03 12.56 6.82
CA ALA A 269 2.19 12.03 7.53
C ALA A 269 1.80 11.59 8.95
N ILE A 270 2.07 10.34 9.30
CA ILE A 270 1.96 9.82 10.65
C ILE A 270 3.27 10.06 11.38
N ASP A 271 3.25 10.62 12.58
CA ASP A 271 4.44 10.79 13.40
C ASP A 271 4.92 9.44 13.97
N ALA A 272 5.95 8.87 13.36
CA ALA A 272 6.53 7.61 13.79
C ALA A 272 7.26 7.72 15.16
N THR A 273 7.58 8.92 15.61
CA THR A 273 8.29 9.17 16.89
C THR A 273 7.34 9.20 18.09
N VAL A 274 6.03 9.23 17.85
CA VAL A 274 5.00 9.32 18.89
C VAL A 274 4.31 7.97 19.08
N ALA A 275 4.30 7.48 20.32
CA ALA A 275 3.59 6.24 20.65
C ALA A 275 2.06 6.39 20.43
N PRO A 276 1.38 5.33 19.99
CA PRO A 276 -0.06 5.34 19.82
C PRO A 276 -0.79 5.57 21.16
N LYS A 277 -1.95 6.17 21.10
CA LYS A 277 -2.82 6.39 22.25
C LYS A 277 -4.08 5.57 22.14
N THR A 278 -4.50 4.92 23.25
CA THR A 278 -5.81 4.29 23.30
C THR A 278 -6.87 5.36 23.48
N GLU A 279 -7.68 5.58 22.47
CA GLU A 279 -8.72 6.61 22.47
C GLU A 279 -10.04 6.02 21.91
N LYS A 280 -11.17 6.69 22.23
CA LYS A 280 -12.45 6.38 21.59
C LYS A 280 -12.39 6.81 20.13
N LEU A 281 -12.67 5.89 19.23
CA LEU A 281 -12.69 6.16 17.80
C LEU A 281 -13.86 7.07 17.45
N ARG A 282 -13.64 8.04 16.57
CA ARG A 282 -14.71 8.94 16.09
C ARG A 282 -15.67 8.16 15.19
N GLY A 283 -16.96 8.39 15.35
CA GLY A 283 -17.99 7.70 14.56
C GLY A 283 -18.24 6.24 14.95
N ILE A 284 -17.55 5.72 15.98
CA ILE A 284 -17.67 4.32 16.42
C ILE A 284 -17.64 4.28 17.95
N ASP A 285 -18.44 3.39 18.55
CA ASP A 285 -18.43 3.18 20.01
C ASP A 285 -17.40 2.11 20.42
N GLU A 286 -16.13 2.35 20.01
CA GLU A 286 -15.02 1.44 20.28
C GLU A 286 -13.76 2.23 20.70
N LEU A 287 -12.89 1.58 21.48
CA LEU A 287 -11.55 2.07 21.76
C LEU A 287 -10.59 1.48 20.74
N GLY A 288 -9.65 2.30 20.25
CA GLY A 288 -8.58 1.87 19.34
C GLY A 288 -7.25 2.55 19.65
N GLU A 289 -6.17 2.01 19.11
CA GLU A 289 -4.85 2.62 19.17
C GLU A 289 -4.72 3.64 18.06
N VAL A 290 -4.82 4.92 18.40
CA VAL A 290 -4.81 6.03 17.45
C VAL A 290 -3.39 6.57 17.29
N LEU A 291 -2.92 6.65 16.04
CA LEU A 291 -1.67 7.29 15.67
C LEU A 291 -1.88 8.77 15.42
N THR A 292 -0.86 9.55 15.74
CA THR A 292 -0.89 11.02 15.62
C THR A 292 -0.41 11.44 14.23
N LEU A 293 -1.18 12.27 13.53
CA LEU A 293 -0.68 12.98 12.36
C LEU A 293 0.41 13.96 12.75
N LYS A 294 1.52 13.94 12.02
CA LYS A 294 2.60 14.90 12.19
C LYS A 294 2.11 16.27 11.77
N LYS A 295 2.48 17.30 12.55
CA LYS A 295 2.10 18.70 12.27
C LYS A 295 2.91 19.26 11.10
N MET A 296 2.69 18.70 9.91
CA MET A 296 3.37 19.04 8.66
C MET A 296 2.32 19.30 7.58
N GLY A 297 2.67 20.14 6.62
CA GLY A 297 1.72 20.56 5.59
C GLY A 297 0.75 21.63 6.08
N LYS A 298 -0.51 21.52 5.69
CA LYS A 298 -1.56 22.47 6.02
C LYS A 298 -2.53 21.91 7.06
N LEU A 299 -2.79 22.67 8.12
CA LEU A 299 -3.84 22.35 9.08
C LEU A 299 -5.22 22.76 8.52
N ASP A 300 -6.16 21.85 8.53
CA ASP A 300 -7.58 22.20 8.50
C ASP A 300 -8.10 22.38 9.92
N GLU A 301 -8.35 23.62 10.30
CA GLU A 301 -8.72 23.97 11.67
C GLU A 301 -10.06 23.39 12.11
N LYS A 302 -10.96 23.12 11.15
CA LYS A 302 -12.29 22.58 11.43
C LYS A 302 -12.22 21.12 11.84
N SER A 303 -11.47 20.29 11.13
CA SER A 303 -11.32 18.86 11.41
C SER A 303 -10.14 18.53 12.33
N GLY A 304 -9.14 19.43 12.41
CA GLY A 304 -7.88 19.20 13.10
C GLY A 304 -6.89 18.34 12.30
N VAL A 305 -7.16 18.09 11.03
CA VAL A 305 -6.37 17.22 10.14
C VAL A 305 -5.25 18.00 9.49
N TRP A 306 -4.04 17.44 9.53
CA TRP A 306 -2.85 17.93 8.81
C TRP A 306 -2.60 17.11 7.56
N GLY A 307 -2.13 17.75 6.46
CA GLY A 307 -1.78 17.06 5.22
C GLY A 307 -1.52 18.02 4.07
N TRP A 308 -1.42 17.49 2.87
CA TRP A 308 -1.14 18.25 1.64
C TRP A 308 -2.09 17.87 0.50
N TYR A 309 -2.36 18.83 -0.35
CA TYR A 309 -2.89 18.57 -1.67
C TYR A 309 -1.74 18.15 -2.58
N PHE A 310 -1.55 16.85 -2.71
CA PHE A 310 -0.51 16.26 -3.53
C PHE A 310 -1.13 15.21 -4.46
N PRO A 311 -1.07 15.40 -5.79
CA PRO A 311 -1.80 14.55 -6.74
C PRO A 311 -1.07 13.26 -7.12
N HIS A 312 0.18 13.09 -6.66
CA HIS A 312 1.03 11.95 -6.96
C HIS A 312 1.21 11.04 -5.73
N GLY A 313 1.95 9.96 -5.88
CA GLY A 313 2.29 9.04 -4.79
C GLY A 313 1.29 7.91 -4.58
N SER A 314 0.03 8.04 -5.02
CA SER A 314 -0.97 6.97 -4.91
C SER A 314 -0.67 5.75 -5.81
N THR A 315 0.29 5.87 -6.73
CA THR A 315 0.72 4.80 -7.63
C THR A 315 2.14 4.30 -7.36
N GLY A 316 2.81 4.82 -6.34
CA GLY A 316 4.12 4.36 -5.88
C GLY A 316 4.96 5.49 -5.31
N MET A 317 5.49 5.26 -4.12
CA MET A 317 6.46 6.12 -3.43
C MET A 317 7.58 5.27 -2.86
N TYR A 318 8.79 5.81 -2.86
CA TYR A 318 9.92 5.23 -2.17
C TYR A 318 10.84 6.32 -1.60
N SER A 319 11.20 6.20 -0.32
CA SER A 319 12.14 7.08 0.37
C SER A 319 13.52 6.45 0.44
N PHE A 320 14.56 7.21 0.09
CA PHE A 320 15.95 6.84 0.40
C PHE A 320 16.34 7.10 1.87
N GLY A 321 15.45 7.75 2.63
CA GLY A 321 15.68 8.08 4.05
C GLY A 321 16.65 9.24 4.29
N ASP A 322 17.00 10.00 3.26
CA ASP A 322 17.92 11.15 3.30
C ASP A 322 17.31 12.43 2.68
N GLY A 323 16.00 12.42 2.44
CA GLY A 323 15.25 13.49 1.80
C GLY A 323 15.10 13.34 0.30
N ARG A 324 15.72 12.33 -0.33
CA ARG A 324 15.50 11.96 -1.73
C ARG A 324 14.37 10.94 -1.84
N TRP A 325 13.59 11.06 -2.91
CA TRP A 325 12.42 10.24 -3.16
C TRP A 325 12.29 9.81 -4.62
N LEU A 326 11.67 8.66 -4.82
CA LEU A 326 11.11 8.24 -6.10
C LEU A 326 9.60 8.23 -5.99
N ILE A 327 8.91 8.84 -6.97
CA ILE A 327 7.45 8.84 -7.04
C ILE A 327 7.04 8.50 -8.47
N SER A 328 6.15 7.53 -8.61
CA SER A 328 5.64 7.11 -9.90
C SER A 328 4.44 7.93 -10.35
N GLU A 329 4.33 8.11 -11.66
CA GLU A 329 3.15 8.59 -12.36
C GLU A 329 2.70 7.56 -13.38
N SER A 330 1.44 7.17 -13.32
CA SER A 330 0.86 6.26 -14.31
C SER A 330 0.41 7.02 -15.57
N ARG A 331 0.64 6.43 -16.74
CA ARG A 331 0.20 6.97 -18.03
C ARG A 331 -0.42 5.89 -18.90
N LEU A 332 -1.55 6.20 -19.52
CA LEU A 332 -2.17 5.38 -20.54
C LEU A 332 -1.66 5.82 -21.92
N THR A 333 -1.13 4.87 -22.68
CA THR A 333 -0.68 5.07 -24.07
C THR A 333 -1.53 4.24 -25.01
N THR A 334 -1.32 4.36 -26.32
CA THR A 334 -1.96 3.48 -27.33
C THR A 334 -1.52 2.03 -27.24
N GLU A 335 -0.38 1.76 -26.60
CA GLU A 335 0.20 0.42 -26.42
C GLU A 335 -0.17 -0.21 -25.07
N GLY A 336 -0.74 0.60 -24.15
CA GLY A 336 -1.14 0.16 -22.80
C GLY A 336 -0.70 1.11 -21.70
N GLN A 337 -0.79 0.65 -20.47
CA GLN A 337 -0.38 1.38 -19.27
C GLN A 337 1.14 1.33 -19.08
N CYS A 338 1.73 2.45 -18.75
CA CYS A 338 3.13 2.57 -18.37
C CYS A 338 3.28 3.47 -17.14
N GLY A 339 4.46 3.51 -16.55
CA GLY A 339 4.82 4.42 -15.48
C GLY A 339 6.07 5.24 -15.82
N TYR A 340 6.14 6.41 -15.26
CA TYR A 340 7.35 7.22 -15.19
C TYR A 340 7.66 7.46 -13.72
N ILE A 341 8.90 7.20 -13.31
CA ILE A 341 9.32 7.37 -11.91
C ILE A 341 10.23 8.58 -11.86
N PHE A 342 9.75 9.62 -11.19
CA PHE A 342 10.43 10.89 -11.06
C PHE A 342 11.23 10.94 -9.76
N HIS A 343 12.32 11.68 -9.79
CA HIS A 343 13.13 12.00 -8.63
C HIS A 343 12.65 13.29 -7.97
N TYR A 344 12.53 13.26 -6.65
CA TYR A 344 12.08 14.38 -5.85
C TYR A 344 13.00 14.61 -4.65
N LEU A 345 13.04 15.85 -4.18
CA LEU A 345 13.55 16.22 -2.86
C LEU A 345 12.39 16.55 -1.93
N TRP A 346 12.51 16.10 -0.72
CA TRP A 346 11.57 16.46 0.33
C TRP A 346 11.56 17.95 0.61
N ASN A 347 10.40 18.52 0.75
CA ASN A 347 10.16 19.89 1.21
C ASN A 347 8.91 19.91 2.08
N GLU A 348 9.01 20.44 3.29
CA GLU A 348 7.90 20.38 4.25
C GLU A 348 6.66 21.18 3.82
N LYS A 349 6.85 22.30 3.11
CA LYS A 349 5.73 23.16 2.69
C LYS A 349 5.04 22.64 1.44
N ASP A 350 5.82 22.30 0.45
CA ASP A 350 5.40 21.73 -0.81
C ASP A 350 6.10 20.37 -0.88
N PRO A 351 5.43 19.27 -0.54
CA PRO A 351 6.07 18.09 0.04
C PRO A 351 7.18 17.50 -0.84
N PHE A 352 7.10 17.73 -2.14
CA PHE A 352 8.08 17.19 -3.07
C PHE A 352 8.42 18.19 -4.17
N ILE A 353 9.71 18.45 -4.34
CA ILE A 353 10.24 19.28 -5.42
C ILE A 353 10.93 18.36 -6.42
N THR A 354 10.51 18.36 -7.68
CA THR A 354 11.15 17.58 -8.74
C THR A 354 12.59 17.99 -8.95
N ILE A 355 13.46 17.01 -9.18
CA ILE A 355 14.85 17.20 -9.57
C ILE A 355 14.97 16.84 -11.06
N GLY A 356 15.01 17.82 -11.92
CA GLY A 356 15.16 17.59 -13.36
C GLY A 356 13.96 18.01 -14.17
#